data_079ade0f56f7780e1d0307771ffc3fdc
#
_entry.id   079ade0f56f7780e1d0307771ffc3fdc
#
_cell.length_a   1.000
_cell.length_b   1.000
_cell.length_c   1.000
_cell.angle_alpha   90.00
_cell.angle_beta   90.00
_cell.angle_gamma   90.00
#
_symmetry.space_group_name_H-M   'P 1'
#
loop_
_entity.id
_entity.type
_entity.pdbx_description
1 polymer ?
#
loop_
_entity_poly.entity_id
_entity_poly.type
_entity_poly.pdbx_seq_one_letter_code
_entity_poly.pdbx_strand_id
1 'polypeptide(L)'
;MIKSMLGRTRRQLLRFKRQNRLPLVTGAAAYVWYQWRNAHDLLHMGDVRREIAAGVPADVEGQVAFVMDRFGGAVRPIQDRHEISELVRRVRAQAPLTVLEIGTARGGTLFLLCQAAHEAATIISLDLPFGRNGGGFPRWKEKTYRTFARPGQRLVLLRGNSHAPASLAAVEAVLAGRKLDFIMIDGDHSYEGVRQDYETYSRLLAPGGVIALHDVLPNRTDPSIDVSRFWTEIAARHDSEEIIHDADQGHLGIGLVRPAGRAPAAA
;
A
#
# COMPACT_ATOMS: atom_id res chain seq x y z
N MET A 1 8.26 -28.25 7.58
CA MET A 1 7.32 -28.46 8.70
C MET A 1 6.71 -27.15 9.21
N ILE A 2 7.46 -26.09 9.49
CA ILE A 2 6.97 -24.79 9.98
C ILE A 2 6.02 -24.08 8.98
N LYS A 3 6.32 -24.09 7.65
CA LYS A 3 5.44 -23.50 6.61
C LYS A 3 4.04 -24.16 6.56
N SER A 4 3.93 -25.47 6.83
CA SER A 4 2.65 -26.17 6.82
C SER A 4 1.81 -25.94 8.08
N MET A 5 2.47 -25.66 9.21
CA MET A 5 1.80 -25.22 10.43
C MET A 5 1.23 -23.81 10.27
N LEU A 6 2.00 -22.88 9.72
CA LEU A 6 1.58 -21.49 9.48
C LEU A 6 0.38 -21.38 8.54
N GLY A 7 0.36 -22.17 7.47
CA GLY A 7 -0.79 -22.22 6.56
C GLY A 7 -2.06 -22.83 7.17
N ARG A 8 -1.92 -23.74 8.14
CA ARG A 8 -3.05 -24.29 8.91
C ARG A 8 -3.59 -23.31 9.92
N THR A 9 -2.73 -22.61 10.64
CA THR A 9 -3.12 -21.61 11.63
C THR A 9 -3.84 -20.41 10.96
N ARG A 10 -3.36 -19.96 9.80
CA ARG A 10 -4.03 -18.92 9.01
C ARG A 10 -5.41 -19.36 8.53
N ARG A 11 -5.56 -20.60 8.02
CA ARG A 11 -6.86 -21.16 7.60
C ARG A 11 -7.82 -21.38 8.77
N GLN A 12 -7.32 -21.74 9.94
CA GLN A 12 -8.13 -21.89 11.15
C GLN A 12 -8.60 -20.53 11.67
N LEU A 13 -7.75 -19.48 11.67
CA LEU A 13 -8.12 -18.12 12.02
C LEU A 13 -9.16 -17.52 11.06
N LEU A 14 -9.04 -17.79 9.76
CA LEU A 14 -10.03 -17.38 8.76
C LEU A 14 -11.37 -18.13 8.92
N ARG A 15 -11.33 -19.42 9.29
CA ARG A 15 -12.54 -20.17 9.67
C ARG A 15 -13.19 -19.66 10.94
N PHE A 16 -12.40 -19.26 11.94
CA PHE A 16 -12.91 -18.62 13.19
C PHE A 16 -13.58 -17.27 12.93
N LYS A 17 -12.98 -16.43 12.04
CA LYS A 17 -13.56 -15.16 11.60
C LYS A 17 -14.93 -15.38 10.91
N ARG A 18 -15.08 -16.46 10.16
CA ARG A 18 -16.30 -16.82 9.42
C ARG A 18 -17.46 -17.29 10.31
N GLN A 19 -17.20 -17.72 11.56
CA GLN A 19 -18.20 -18.28 12.47
C GLN A 19 -18.80 -17.29 13.47
N ASN A 20 -18.43 -16.01 13.40
CA ASN A 20 -19.02 -14.88 14.19
C ASN A 20 -19.20 -15.14 15.71
N ARG A 21 -18.40 -16.05 16.28
CA ARG A 21 -18.53 -16.47 17.68
C ARG A 21 -17.38 -15.93 18.54
N LEU A 22 -17.36 -14.67 18.88
CA LEU A 22 -16.52 -14.00 19.89
C LEU A 22 -15.61 -12.89 19.31
N PRO A 23 -16.09 -11.64 19.21
CA PRO A 23 -15.30 -10.50 18.74
C PRO A 23 -14.05 -10.21 19.59
N LEU A 24 -14.06 -10.54 20.88
CA LEU A 24 -12.89 -10.38 21.77
C LEU A 24 -11.76 -11.36 21.49
N VAL A 25 -12.07 -12.61 21.16
CA VAL A 25 -11.05 -13.65 20.85
C VAL A 25 -10.42 -13.40 19.50
N THR A 26 -11.19 -12.91 18.52
CA THR A 26 -10.64 -12.54 17.19
C THR A 26 -9.72 -11.32 17.29
N GLY A 27 -10.02 -10.33 18.11
CA GLY A 27 -9.18 -9.18 18.37
C GLY A 27 -7.87 -9.56 19.06
N ALA A 28 -7.91 -10.41 20.10
CA ALA A 28 -6.73 -10.91 20.79
C ALA A 28 -5.84 -11.77 19.87
N ALA A 29 -6.44 -12.66 19.09
CA ALA A 29 -5.70 -13.50 18.15
C ALA A 29 -5.05 -12.68 17.03
N ALA A 30 -5.74 -11.68 16.51
CA ALA A 30 -5.18 -10.75 15.53
C ALA A 30 -4.02 -9.93 16.11
N TYR A 31 -4.13 -9.49 17.36
CA TYR A 31 -3.06 -8.78 18.06
C TYR A 31 -1.82 -9.68 18.28
N VAL A 32 -2.02 -10.91 18.78
CA VAL A 32 -0.93 -11.88 18.98
C VAL A 32 -0.24 -12.20 17.65
N TRP A 33 -1.01 -12.42 16.58
CA TRP A 33 -0.47 -12.64 15.25
C TRP A 33 0.33 -11.44 14.74
N TYR A 34 -0.16 -10.21 14.95
CA TYR A 34 0.54 -8.98 14.61
C TYR A 34 1.87 -8.85 15.38
N GLN A 35 1.88 -9.12 16.67
CA GLN A 35 3.10 -9.07 17.48
C GLN A 35 4.11 -10.14 17.05
N TRP A 36 3.64 -11.35 16.78
CA TRP A 36 4.49 -12.44 16.28
C TRP A 36 5.08 -12.10 14.91
N ARG A 37 4.27 -11.55 14.01
CA ARG A 37 4.72 -11.06 12.71
C ARG A 37 5.79 -9.96 12.86
N ASN A 38 5.55 -9.01 13.74
CA ASN A 38 6.52 -7.94 13.99
C ASN A 38 7.82 -8.45 14.58
N ALA A 39 7.78 -9.41 15.49
CA ALA A 39 8.98 -10.07 16.02
C ALA A 39 9.74 -10.82 14.91
N HIS A 40 9.04 -11.54 14.04
CA HIS A 40 9.63 -12.17 12.87
C HIS A 40 10.27 -11.15 11.92
N ASP A 41 9.56 -10.07 11.60
CA ASP A 41 10.06 -9.02 10.70
C ASP A 41 11.32 -8.35 11.29
N LEU A 42 11.37 -8.17 12.62
CA LEU A 42 12.52 -7.55 13.31
C LEU A 42 13.82 -8.31 13.05
N LEU A 43 13.78 -9.65 12.98
CA LEU A 43 14.94 -10.49 12.71
C LEU A 43 15.54 -10.22 11.32
N HIS A 44 14.74 -9.79 10.36
CA HIS A 44 15.16 -9.60 8.97
C HIS A 44 15.47 -8.13 8.59
N MET A 45 15.08 -7.16 9.42
CA MET A 45 15.28 -5.74 9.08
C MET A 45 16.75 -5.33 8.96
N GLY A 46 17.64 -6.04 9.65
CA GLY A 46 19.09 -5.86 9.52
C GLY A 46 19.57 -6.27 8.13
N ASP A 47 19.08 -7.40 7.65
CA ASP A 47 19.42 -7.96 6.33
C ASP A 47 18.89 -7.07 5.22
N VAL A 48 17.64 -6.60 5.34
CA VAL A 48 17.05 -5.65 4.38
C VAL A 48 17.96 -4.43 4.20
N ARG A 49 18.37 -3.78 5.30
CA ARG A 49 19.24 -2.60 5.22
C ARG A 49 20.60 -2.91 4.62
N ARG A 50 21.20 -4.05 4.97
CA ARG A 50 22.51 -4.47 4.48
C ARG A 50 22.46 -4.74 2.97
N GLU A 51 21.43 -5.42 2.48
CA GLU A 51 21.31 -5.71 1.06
C GLU A 51 20.97 -4.47 0.24
N ILE A 52 20.15 -3.55 0.76
CA ILE A 52 19.92 -2.24 0.11
C ILE A 52 21.23 -1.47 -0.02
N ALA A 53 22.05 -1.44 1.04
CA ALA A 53 23.35 -0.77 1.01
C ALA A 53 24.36 -1.42 0.07
N ALA A 54 24.27 -2.73 -0.15
CA ALA A 54 25.09 -3.46 -1.12
C ALA A 54 24.68 -3.24 -2.57
N GLY A 55 23.44 -2.83 -2.81
CA GLY A 55 22.90 -2.52 -4.13
C GLY A 55 21.55 -3.20 -4.39
N VAL A 56 20.64 -2.43 -4.95
CA VAL A 56 19.30 -2.88 -5.38
C VAL A 56 19.33 -3.22 -6.86
N PRO A 57 18.64 -4.30 -7.32
CA PRO A 57 18.51 -4.57 -8.76
C PRO A 57 17.96 -3.38 -9.53
N ALA A 58 18.44 -3.17 -10.76
CA ALA A 58 18.03 -2.03 -11.58
C ALA A 58 16.70 -2.24 -12.30
N ASP A 59 16.40 -3.50 -12.66
CA ASP A 59 15.19 -3.89 -13.36
C ASP A 59 14.02 -4.10 -12.42
N VAL A 60 12.80 -4.03 -12.97
CA VAL A 60 11.55 -4.15 -12.19
C VAL A 60 11.40 -5.55 -11.59
N GLU A 61 11.72 -6.58 -12.37
CA GLU A 61 11.60 -7.98 -11.95
C GLU A 61 12.50 -8.27 -10.75
N GLY A 62 13.75 -7.82 -10.83
CA GLY A 62 14.73 -7.94 -9.74
C GLY A 62 14.28 -7.18 -8.48
N GLN A 63 13.70 -5.98 -8.63
CA GLN A 63 13.18 -5.19 -7.51
C GLN A 63 11.96 -5.84 -6.86
N VAL A 64 11.05 -6.38 -7.66
CA VAL A 64 9.88 -7.11 -7.16
C VAL A 64 10.32 -8.40 -6.48
N ALA A 65 11.24 -9.17 -7.06
CA ALA A 65 11.82 -10.36 -6.44
C ALA A 65 12.53 -10.02 -5.12
N PHE A 66 13.21 -8.88 -5.05
CA PHE A 66 13.90 -8.41 -3.86
C PHE A 66 12.95 -8.29 -2.64
N VAL A 67 11.75 -7.71 -2.82
CA VAL A 67 10.79 -7.56 -1.73
C VAL A 67 9.89 -8.79 -1.53
N MET A 68 9.61 -9.57 -2.58
CA MET A 68 8.66 -10.68 -2.50
C MET A 68 9.29 -11.99 -2.04
N ASP A 69 10.55 -12.26 -2.38
CA ASP A 69 11.16 -13.58 -2.22
C ASP A 69 12.21 -13.64 -1.12
N ARG A 70 12.69 -12.47 -0.66
CA ARG A 70 13.76 -12.38 0.34
C ARG A 70 13.22 -12.06 1.73
N PHE A 71 14.11 -12.03 2.70
CA PHE A 71 13.89 -11.54 4.07
C PHE A 71 12.73 -12.25 4.81
N GLY A 72 12.46 -13.51 4.49
CA GLY A 72 11.34 -14.24 5.07
C GLY A 72 9.97 -13.57 4.85
N GLY A 73 9.88 -12.62 3.89
CA GLY A 73 8.68 -11.85 3.62
C GLY A 73 8.47 -10.65 4.56
N ALA A 74 9.49 -10.21 5.29
CA ALA A 74 9.41 -9.08 6.23
C ALA A 74 9.03 -7.75 5.57
N VAL A 75 9.37 -7.59 4.29
CA VAL A 75 9.01 -6.45 3.44
C VAL A 75 8.12 -6.85 2.26
N ARG A 76 7.50 -8.03 2.30
CA ARG A 76 6.68 -8.53 1.19
C ARG A 76 5.35 -7.78 1.11
N PRO A 77 5.01 -7.15 -0.03
CA PRO A 77 3.69 -6.60 -0.28
C PRO A 77 2.64 -7.73 -0.36
N ILE A 78 1.38 -7.43 -0.03
CA ILE A 78 0.25 -8.36 -0.14
C ILE A 78 -0.43 -8.10 -1.48
N GLN A 79 0.29 -8.37 -2.57
CA GLN A 79 -0.16 -8.12 -3.93
C GLN A 79 0.27 -9.27 -4.84
N ASP A 80 -0.39 -9.42 -5.99
CA ASP A 80 0.07 -10.34 -7.02
C ASP A 80 1.37 -9.82 -7.65
N ARG A 81 2.26 -10.76 -8.02
CA ARG A 81 3.56 -10.41 -8.60
C ARG A 81 3.45 -9.70 -9.93
N HIS A 82 2.58 -10.17 -10.81
CA HIS A 82 2.38 -9.57 -12.13
C HIS A 82 1.80 -8.16 -11.98
N GLU A 83 0.75 -8.02 -11.15
CA GLU A 83 0.06 -6.76 -10.94
C GLU A 83 0.99 -5.68 -10.38
N ILE A 84 1.77 -6.00 -9.34
CA ILE A 84 2.71 -5.03 -8.77
C ILE A 84 3.86 -4.70 -9.74
N SER A 85 4.32 -5.67 -10.54
CA SER A 85 5.36 -5.42 -11.56
C SER A 85 4.85 -4.44 -12.62
N GLU A 86 3.63 -4.64 -13.09
CA GLU A 86 2.98 -3.77 -14.07
C GLU A 86 2.72 -2.36 -13.52
N LEU A 87 2.29 -2.25 -12.24
CA LEU A 87 2.18 -0.95 -11.56
C LEU A 87 3.52 -0.23 -11.52
N VAL A 88 4.59 -0.92 -11.10
CA VAL A 88 5.94 -0.34 -10.99
C VAL A 88 6.45 0.16 -12.34
N ARG A 89 6.17 -0.57 -13.44
CA ARG A 89 6.54 -0.12 -14.80
C ARG A 89 5.83 1.19 -15.16
N ARG A 90 4.53 1.31 -14.86
CA ARG A 90 3.75 2.53 -15.13
C ARG A 90 4.24 3.71 -14.30
N VAL A 91 4.49 3.51 -13.01
CA VAL A 91 5.02 4.55 -12.13
C VAL A 91 6.42 4.99 -12.61
N ARG A 92 7.26 4.04 -13.01
CA ARG A 92 8.60 4.34 -13.55
C ARG A 92 8.52 5.14 -14.85
N ALA A 93 7.61 4.79 -15.75
CA ALA A 93 7.41 5.52 -17.01
C ALA A 93 6.89 6.94 -16.77
N GLN A 94 6.06 7.14 -15.76
CA GLN A 94 5.57 8.46 -15.36
C GLN A 94 6.64 9.29 -14.63
N ALA A 95 7.57 8.63 -13.92
CA ALA A 95 8.61 9.24 -13.09
C ALA A 95 8.09 10.36 -12.15
N PRO A 96 7.10 10.08 -11.27
CA PRO A 96 6.44 11.11 -10.47
C PRO A 96 7.42 11.78 -9.51
N LEU A 97 7.30 13.11 -9.36
CA LEU A 97 8.08 13.93 -8.43
C LEU A 97 7.45 13.96 -7.02
N THR A 98 6.16 13.70 -6.92
CA THR A 98 5.41 13.72 -5.66
C THR A 98 4.50 12.51 -5.58
N VAL A 99 4.75 11.66 -4.59
CA VAL A 99 4.06 10.38 -4.40
C VAL A 99 3.44 10.33 -3.01
N LEU A 100 2.20 9.89 -2.90
CA LEU A 100 1.56 9.52 -1.63
C LEU A 100 1.18 8.04 -1.67
N GLU A 101 1.58 7.30 -0.64
CA GLU A 101 1.08 5.96 -0.35
C GLU A 101 0.24 6.02 0.92
N ILE A 102 -0.98 5.49 0.85
CA ILE A 102 -1.88 5.27 2.00
C ILE A 102 -1.97 3.76 2.21
N GLY A 103 -1.48 3.28 3.38
CA GLY A 103 -1.40 1.85 3.66
C GLY A 103 -0.03 1.25 3.31
N THR A 104 0.95 1.46 4.18
CA THR A 104 2.34 1.02 3.97
C THR A 104 2.59 -0.41 4.46
N ALA A 105 1.91 -0.82 5.52
CA ALA A 105 2.03 -2.15 6.14
C ALA A 105 3.48 -2.65 6.30
N ARG A 106 3.92 -3.59 5.46
CA ARG A 106 5.28 -4.15 5.47
C ARG A 106 6.30 -3.34 4.68
N GLY A 107 5.87 -2.33 3.94
CA GLY A 107 6.73 -1.41 3.21
C GLY A 107 7.23 -1.90 1.85
N GLY A 108 6.74 -3.04 1.35
CA GLY A 108 7.18 -3.56 0.05
C GLY A 108 6.75 -2.66 -1.11
N THR A 109 5.50 -2.21 -1.10
CA THR A 109 5.00 -1.24 -2.08
C THR A 109 5.75 0.08 -1.97
N LEU A 110 5.96 0.59 -0.74
CA LEU A 110 6.75 1.79 -0.50
C LEU A 110 8.17 1.69 -1.10
N PHE A 111 8.85 0.55 -0.88
CA PHE A 111 10.16 0.32 -1.48
C PHE A 111 10.08 0.42 -3.00
N LEU A 112 9.14 -0.26 -3.64
CA LEU A 112 8.98 -0.27 -5.08
C LEU A 112 8.64 1.12 -5.63
N LEU A 113 7.80 1.89 -4.95
CA LEU A 113 7.50 3.28 -5.30
C LEU A 113 8.74 4.18 -5.21
N CYS A 114 9.59 4.00 -4.19
CA CYS A 114 10.87 4.71 -4.10
C CYS A 114 11.79 4.37 -5.29
N GLN A 115 11.82 3.09 -5.70
CA GLN A 115 12.65 2.69 -6.85
C GLN A 115 12.10 3.17 -8.20
N ALA A 116 10.79 3.36 -8.32
CA ALA A 116 10.13 3.77 -9.55
C ALA A 116 10.01 5.29 -9.73
N ALA A 117 9.82 6.05 -8.66
CA ALA A 117 9.65 7.50 -8.71
C ALA A 117 10.91 8.23 -9.23
N HIS A 118 10.79 9.50 -9.57
CA HIS A 118 11.91 10.34 -10.00
C HIS A 118 13.03 10.39 -8.95
N GLU A 119 14.28 10.60 -9.37
CA GLU A 119 15.44 10.64 -8.47
C GLU A 119 15.39 11.80 -7.44
N ALA A 120 14.69 12.87 -7.74
CA ALA A 120 14.44 14.01 -6.84
C ALA A 120 13.05 13.96 -6.18
N ALA A 121 12.36 12.81 -6.19
CA ALA A 121 10.99 12.73 -5.71
C ALA A 121 10.86 12.96 -4.20
N THR A 122 9.71 13.52 -3.82
CA THR A 122 9.20 13.48 -2.44
C THR A 122 8.17 12.36 -2.35
N ILE A 123 8.45 11.35 -1.55
CA ILE A 123 7.57 10.21 -1.31
C ILE A 123 6.99 10.35 0.11
N ILE A 124 5.68 10.33 0.23
CA ILE A 124 4.96 10.38 1.50
C ILE A 124 4.31 9.02 1.72
N SER A 125 4.60 8.38 2.83
CA SER A 125 3.94 7.16 3.29
C SER A 125 3.07 7.53 4.49
N LEU A 126 1.78 7.23 4.42
CA LEU A 126 0.81 7.46 5.48
C LEU A 126 0.17 6.14 5.89
N ASP A 127 0.35 5.74 7.14
CA ASP A 127 -0.24 4.51 7.65
C ASP A 127 -0.57 4.61 9.15
N LEU A 128 -1.44 3.74 9.61
CA LEU A 128 -1.78 3.62 11.01
C LEU A 128 -0.57 3.15 11.84
N PRO A 129 -0.49 3.54 13.12
CA PRO A 129 0.46 2.91 14.05
C PRO A 129 0.23 1.42 14.24
N PHE A 130 -1.02 0.98 14.03
CA PHE A 130 -1.52 -0.37 14.15
C PHE A 130 -2.87 -0.48 13.43
N GLY A 131 -3.08 -1.51 12.61
CA GLY A 131 -4.31 -1.74 11.85
C GLY A 131 -4.89 -3.14 12.04
N ARG A 132 -6.23 -3.28 11.97
CA ARG A 132 -6.96 -4.55 12.17
C ARG A 132 -6.57 -5.64 11.17
N ASN A 133 -6.35 -5.27 9.92
CA ASN A 133 -6.05 -6.20 8.83
C ASN A 133 -4.55 -6.42 8.63
N GLY A 134 -3.75 -6.16 9.66
CA GLY A 134 -2.31 -6.26 9.59
C GLY A 134 -1.65 -5.02 8.98
N GLY A 135 -2.42 -3.95 8.72
CA GLY A 135 -1.92 -2.63 8.35
C GLY A 135 -1.19 -1.96 9.50
N GLY A 136 -0.60 -0.83 9.20
CA GLY A 136 0.22 -0.10 10.14
C GLY A 136 1.61 -0.68 10.32
N PHE A 137 2.50 0.16 10.81
CA PHE A 137 3.85 -0.28 11.16
C PHE A 137 4.33 0.33 12.49
N PRO A 138 5.08 -0.44 13.30
CA PRO A 138 5.68 0.07 14.52
C PRO A 138 6.86 0.98 14.22
N ARG A 139 7.16 1.94 15.12
CA ARG A 139 8.23 2.94 14.92
C ARG A 139 9.62 2.34 14.61
N TRP A 140 9.92 1.16 15.11
CA TRP A 140 11.22 0.54 14.87
C TRP A 140 11.46 0.18 13.39
N LYS A 141 10.40 0.00 12.58
CA LYS A 141 10.51 -0.21 11.12
C LYS A 141 10.95 1.05 10.37
N GLU A 142 10.69 2.24 10.91
CA GLU A 142 11.06 3.50 10.25
C GLU A 142 12.55 3.57 9.88
N LYS A 143 13.42 3.05 10.75
CA LYS A 143 14.86 3.00 10.47
C LYS A 143 15.17 2.25 9.16
N THR A 144 14.45 1.18 8.87
CA THR A 144 14.61 0.42 7.63
C THR A 144 13.89 1.11 6.48
N TYR A 145 12.66 1.58 6.67
CA TYR A 145 11.92 2.23 5.59
C TYR A 145 12.61 3.48 5.05
N ARG A 146 13.28 4.25 5.91
CA ARG A 146 14.10 5.39 5.47
C ARG A 146 15.23 5.01 4.51
N THR A 147 15.69 3.76 4.51
CA THR A 147 16.71 3.29 3.56
C THR A 147 16.14 2.93 2.17
N PHE A 148 14.83 2.98 1.99
CA PHE A 148 14.19 2.72 0.70
C PHE A 148 14.36 3.87 -0.28
N ALA A 149 14.49 5.09 0.26
CA ALA A 149 14.75 6.28 -0.56
C ALA A 149 16.11 6.18 -1.25
N ARG A 150 16.12 6.50 -2.53
CA ARG A 150 17.37 6.64 -3.30
C ARG A 150 18.04 7.99 -3.00
N PRO A 151 19.35 8.13 -3.24
CA PRO A 151 20.02 9.43 -3.17
C PRO A 151 19.24 10.50 -3.95
N GLY A 152 19.03 11.66 -3.35
CA GLY A 152 18.24 12.76 -3.94
C GLY A 152 16.75 12.74 -3.58
N GLN A 153 16.19 11.61 -3.17
CA GLN A 153 14.79 11.51 -2.76
C GLN A 153 14.57 11.95 -1.32
N ARG A 154 13.37 12.49 -1.06
CA ARG A 154 12.88 12.80 0.28
C ARG A 154 11.74 11.84 0.66
N LEU A 155 11.99 10.90 1.57
CA LEU A 155 10.96 10.01 2.11
C LEU A 155 10.45 10.53 3.46
N VAL A 156 9.14 10.73 3.56
CA VAL A 156 8.45 11.18 4.77
C VAL A 156 7.49 10.09 5.24
N LEU A 157 7.69 9.59 6.44
CA LEU A 157 6.86 8.56 7.06
C LEU A 157 5.90 9.21 8.05
N LEU A 158 4.62 9.22 7.75
CA LEU A 158 3.54 9.72 8.58
C LEU A 158 2.79 8.54 9.22
N ARG A 159 2.55 8.63 10.51
CA ARG A 159 1.83 7.60 11.26
C ARG A 159 0.55 8.18 11.82
N GLY A 160 -0.57 7.91 11.16
CA GLY A 160 -1.87 8.45 11.50
C GLY A 160 -2.99 7.76 10.74
N ASN A 161 -4.22 8.03 11.15
CA ASN A 161 -5.39 7.62 10.39
C ASN A 161 -5.57 8.56 9.19
N SER A 162 -5.59 8.03 7.98
CA SER A 162 -5.78 8.80 6.74
C SER A 162 -7.07 9.62 6.74
N HIS A 163 -8.10 9.13 7.43
CA HIS A 163 -9.38 9.82 7.57
C HIS A 163 -9.36 10.99 8.57
N ALA A 164 -8.28 11.15 9.34
CA ALA A 164 -8.19 12.23 10.31
C ALA A 164 -7.76 13.55 9.66
N PRO A 165 -8.40 14.70 9.97
CA PRO A 165 -7.99 16.00 9.44
C PRO A 165 -6.52 16.34 9.69
N ALA A 166 -5.97 15.88 10.82
CA ALA A 166 -4.55 16.07 11.15
C ALA A 166 -3.61 15.35 10.16
N SER A 167 -4.01 14.20 9.62
CA SER A 167 -3.23 13.47 8.62
C SER A 167 -3.23 14.20 7.29
N LEU A 168 -4.38 14.72 6.85
CA LEU A 168 -4.46 15.55 5.66
C LEU A 168 -3.55 16.79 5.81
N ALA A 169 -3.67 17.52 6.92
CA ALA A 169 -2.84 18.71 7.18
C ALA A 169 -1.34 18.36 7.20
N ALA A 170 -0.96 17.17 7.71
CA ALA A 170 0.43 16.74 7.69
C ALA A 170 0.93 16.46 6.26
N VAL A 171 0.10 15.84 5.40
CA VAL A 171 0.42 15.64 3.98
C VAL A 171 0.56 16.98 3.26
N GLU A 172 -0.39 17.91 3.44
CA GLU A 172 -0.35 19.26 2.87
C GLU A 172 0.90 20.04 3.29
N ALA A 173 1.29 19.94 4.56
CA ALA A 173 2.51 20.56 5.08
C ALA A 173 3.78 19.99 4.41
N VAL A 174 3.84 18.68 4.13
CA VAL A 174 4.95 18.07 3.40
C VAL A 174 4.99 18.53 1.95
N LEU A 175 3.83 18.65 1.33
CA LEU A 175 3.68 19.11 -0.07
C LEU A 175 4.08 20.59 -0.22
N ALA A 176 3.87 21.42 0.79
CA ALA A 176 4.21 22.85 0.78
C ALA A 176 3.67 23.56 -0.49
N GLY A 177 2.40 23.35 -0.81
CA GLY A 177 1.71 23.91 -1.97
C GLY A 177 1.88 23.12 -3.28
N ARG A 178 2.77 22.12 -3.35
CA ARG A 178 2.87 21.24 -4.51
C ARG A 178 1.66 20.31 -4.59
N LYS A 179 1.46 19.71 -5.76
CA LYS A 179 0.42 18.70 -6.00
C LYS A 179 1.04 17.31 -6.07
N LEU A 180 0.22 16.29 -5.90
CA LEU A 180 0.62 14.89 -6.02
C LEU A 180 0.57 14.45 -7.49
N ASP A 181 1.62 13.81 -7.97
CA ASP A 181 1.65 13.22 -9.32
C ASP A 181 1.10 11.79 -9.30
N PHE A 182 1.28 11.10 -8.17
CA PHE A 182 0.83 9.72 -7.99
C PHE A 182 0.33 9.47 -6.57
N ILE A 183 -0.80 8.78 -6.44
CA ILE A 183 -1.36 8.32 -5.16
C ILE A 183 -1.59 6.82 -5.24
N MET A 184 -1.12 6.05 -4.24
CA MET A 184 -1.49 4.66 -4.01
C MET A 184 -2.43 4.59 -2.81
N ILE A 185 -3.63 4.03 -2.98
CA ILE A 185 -4.62 3.82 -1.92
C ILE A 185 -4.74 2.31 -1.66
N ASP A 186 -4.25 1.88 -0.50
CA ASP A 186 -4.23 0.49 -0.03
C ASP A 186 -4.40 0.46 1.51
N GLY A 187 -5.25 1.33 2.06
CA GLY A 187 -5.40 1.56 3.50
C GLY A 187 -6.60 0.86 4.11
N ASP A 188 -7.76 1.50 4.09
CA ASP A 188 -9.03 0.92 4.55
C ASP A 188 -9.75 0.26 3.38
N HIS A 189 -9.87 -1.07 3.42
CA HIS A 189 -10.43 -1.86 2.33
C HIS A 189 -11.97 -1.88 2.31
N SER A 190 -12.65 -1.19 3.24
CA SER A 190 -14.09 -1.03 3.18
C SER A 190 -14.49 -0.03 2.08
N TYR A 191 -15.71 -0.15 1.56
CA TYR A 191 -16.26 0.80 0.60
C TYR A 191 -16.17 2.26 1.10
N GLU A 192 -16.59 2.52 2.33
CA GLU A 192 -16.59 3.87 2.91
C GLU A 192 -15.15 4.37 3.17
N GLY A 193 -14.25 3.47 3.58
CA GLY A 193 -12.86 3.81 3.84
C GLY A 193 -12.12 4.22 2.58
N VAL A 194 -12.15 3.39 1.54
CA VAL A 194 -11.50 3.72 0.26
C VAL A 194 -12.11 4.96 -0.40
N ARG A 195 -13.45 5.13 -0.30
CA ARG A 195 -14.15 6.32 -0.78
C ARG A 195 -13.65 7.58 -0.08
N GLN A 196 -13.52 7.55 1.24
CA GLN A 196 -13.04 8.68 2.03
C GLN A 196 -11.60 9.04 1.71
N ASP A 197 -10.72 8.03 1.56
CA ASP A 197 -9.33 8.24 1.15
C ASP A 197 -9.27 8.88 -0.25
N TYR A 198 -10.02 8.34 -1.20
CA TYR A 198 -10.08 8.90 -2.56
C TYR A 198 -10.61 10.35 -2.56
N GLU A 199 -11.76 10.62 -1.94
CA GLU A 199 -12.37 11.94 -1.91
C GLU A 199 -11.48 12.99 -1.20
N THR A 200 -10.75 12.56 -0.18
CA THR A 200 -9.87 13.44 0.59
C THR A 200 -8.61 13.80 -0.19
N TYR A 201 -7.91 12.80 -0.73
CA TYR A 201 -6.58 12.99 -1.29
C TYR A 201 -6.57 13.27 -2.79
N SER A 202 -7.61 12.92 -3.55
CA SER A 202 -7.73 13.32 -4.96
C SER A 202 -7.72 14.83 -5.19
N ARG A 203 -8.11 15.62 -4.18
CA ARG A 203 -8.05 17.10 -4.22
C ARG A 203 -6.63 17.65 -4.26
N LEU A 204 -5.67 16.84 -3.84
CA LEU A 204 -4.24 17.17 -3.85
C LEU A 204 -3.55 16.74 -5.14
N LEU A 205 -4.25 16.01 -6.01
CA LEU A 205 -3.68 15.47 -7.26
C LEU A 205 -3.40 16.61 -8.25
N ALA A 206 -2.29 16.49 -8.95
CA ALA A 206 -1.94 17.37 -10.07
C ALA A 206 -2.83 17.09 -11.30
N PRO A 207 -3.03 18.06 -12.20
CA PRO A 207 -3.58 17.75 -13.52
C PRO A 207 -2.74 16.67 -14.23
N GLY A 208 -3.40 15.60 -14.70
CA GLY A 208 -2.72 14.45 -15.30
C GLY A 208 -2.08 13.46 -14.31
N GLY A 209 -2.22 13.71 -13.02
CA GLY A 209 -1.81 12.76 -11.99
C GLY A 209 -2.65 11.49 -12.01
N VAL A 210 -2.13 10.43 -11.38
CA VAL A 210 -2.74 9.09 -11.36
C VAL A 210 -3.03 8.66 -9.93
N ILE A 211 -4.18 8.04 -9.71
CA ILE A 211 -4.51 7.35 -8.46
C ILE A 211 -4.59 5.85 -8.75
N ALA A 212 -3.85 5.06 -7.99
CA ALA A 212 -3.93 3.62 -7.97
C ALA A 212 -4.74 3.14 -6.75
N LEU A 213 -5.67 2.21 -6.95
CA LEU A 213 -6.42 1.54 -5.91
C LEU A 213 -6.07 0.05 -5.92
N HIS A 214 -5.85 -0.53 -4.75
CA HIS A 214 -5.68 -1.98 -4.60
C HIS A 214 -7.02 -2.66 -4.29
N ASP A 215 -7.11 -3.99 -4.48
CA ASP A 215 -8.30 -4.81 -4.25
C ASP A 215 -9.51 -4.46 -5.14
N VAL A 216 -9.26 -4.11 -6.40
CA VAL A 216 -10.34 -3.74 -7.34
C VAL A 216 -11.16 -4.94 -7.82
N LEU A 217 -10.68 -6.17 -7.64
CA LEU A 217 -11.49 -7.37 -7.86
C LEU A 217 -12.37 -7.69 -6.64
N PRO A 218 -13.59 -8.21 -6.87
CA PRO A 218 -14.46 -8.65 -5.78
C PRO A 218 -13.77 -9.71 -4.90
N ASN A 219 -13.69 -9.45 -3.59
CA ASN A 219 -13.06 -10.39 -2.67
C ASN A 219 -14.03 -11.51 -2.28
N ARG A 220 -13.82 -12.71 -2.83
CA ARG A 220 -14.66 -13.91 -2.58
C ARG A 220 -14.46 -14.53 -1.20
N THR A 221 -13.44 -14.12 -0.45
CA THR A 221 -13.06 -14.76 0.83
C THR A 221 -13.28 -13.89 2.06
N ASP A 222 -13.24 -12.57 1.90
CA ASP A 222 -13.45 -11.61 2.99
C ASP A 222 -14.41 -10.49 2.54
N PRO A 223 -15.69 -10.56 2.92
CA PRO A 223 -16.69 -9.58 2.50
C PRO A 223 -16.50 -8.19 3.14
N SER A 224 -15.56 -8.03 4.06
CA SER A 224 -15.21 -6.71 4.59
C SER A 224 -14.28 -5.93 3.67
N ILE A 225 -13.73 -6.57 2.63
CA ILE A 225 -12.97 -5.94 1.55
C ILE A 225 -13.96 -5.64 0.42
N ASP A 226 -14.31 -4.37 0.25
CA ASP A 226 -15.36 -3.92 -0.69
C ASP A 226 -14.88 -2.74 -1.57
N VAL A 227 -13.58 -2.69 -1.85
CA VAL A 227 -12.97 -1.70 -2.74
C VAL A 227 -13.50 -1.83 -4.15
N SER A 228 -13.75 -3.06 -4.62
CA SER A 228 -14.26 -3.35 -5.97
C SER A 228 -15.56 -2.62 -6.30
N ARG A 229 -16.44 -2.45 -5.31
CA ARG A 229 -17.68 -1.70 -5.49
C ARG A 229 -17.40 -0.22 -5.75
N PHE A 230 -16.54 0.40 -4.97
CA PHE A 230 -16.15 1.79 -5.17
C PHE A 230 -15.38 1.96 -6.48
N TRP A 231 -14.49 1.02 -6.81
CA TRP A 231 -13.77 1.01 -8.08
C TRP A 231 -14.71 1.05 -9.29
N THR A 232 -15.73 0.21 -9.30
CA THR A 232 -16.74 0.18 -10.38
C THR A 232 -17.39 1.55 -10.59
N GLU A 233 -17.66 2.28 -9.52
CA GLU A 233 -18.28 3.61 -9.59
C GLU A 233 -17.37 4.67 -10.18
N ILE A 234 -16.08 4.67 -9.80
CA ILE A 234 -15.14 5.70 -10.28
C ILE A 234 -14.60 5.38 -11.66
N ALA A 235 -14.38 4.11 -11.99
CA ALA A 235 -13.92 3.67 -13.30
C ALA A 235 -14.91 4.05 -14.40
N ALA A 236 -16.20 4.00 -14.11
CA ALA A 236 -17.26 4.40 -15.06
C ALA A 236 -17.29 5.91 -15.38
N ARG A 237 -16.60 6.75 -14.59
CA ARG A 237 -16.66 8.23 -14.68
C ARG A 237 -15.36 8.87 -15.13
N HIS A 238 -14.27 8.12 -15.17
CA HIS A 238 -12.93 8.63 -15.41
C HIS A 238 -12.17 7.77 -16.41
N ASP A 239 -11.10 8.30 -16.97
CA ASP A 239 -10.12 7.48 -17.69
C ASP A 239 -9.48 6.50 -16.71
N SER A 240 -9.67 5.21 -16.96
CA SER A 240 -9.29 4.15 -16.03
C SER A 240 -8.68 2.95 -16.75
N GLU A 241 -7.82 2.23 -16.04
CA GLU A 241 -7.14 1.03 -16.48
C GLU A 241 -7.10 0.02 -15.33
N GLU A 242 -7.28 -1.25 -15.62
CA GLU A 242 -7.13 -2.34 -14.65
C GLU A 242 -5.85 -3.13 -14.94
N ILE A 243 -5.14 -3.46 -13.88
CA ILE A 243 -4.00 -4.38 -13.90
C ILE A 243 -4.43 -5.61 -13.12
N ILE A 244 -4.82 -6.64 -13.85
CA ILE A 244 -5.34 -7.90 -13.30
C ILE A 244 -4.57 -9.04 -13.95
N HIS A 245 -3.99 -9.92 -13.14
CA HIS A 245 -3.27 -11.10 -13.62
C HIS A 245 -4.25 -12.20 -14.04
N ASP A 246 -5.22 -12.49 -13.18
CA ASP A 246 -6.26 -13.50 -13.41
C ASP A 246 -7.58 -12.97 -12.83
N ALA A 247 -8.56 -12.75 -13.71
CA ALA A 247 -9.89 -12.26 -13.32
C ALA A 247 -10.64 -13.23 -12.40
N ASP A 248 -10.29 -14.52 -12.43
CA ASP A 248 -10.90 -15.56 -11.60
C ASP A 248 -10.20 -15.75 -10.24
N GLN A 249 -9.09 -15.07 -9.97
CA GLN A 249 -8.38 -15.17 -8.69
C GLN A 249 -9.23 -14.78 -7.47
N GLY A 250 -10.27 -13.95 -7.67
CA GLY A 250 -11.31 -13.65 -6.70
C GLY A 250 -10.84 -12.79 -5.52
N HIS A 251 -9.80 -11.99 -5.70
CA HIS A 251 -9.24 -10.99 -4.77
C HIS A 251 -8.12 -10.21 -5.46
N LEU A 252 -7.60 -9.15 -4.82
CA LEU A 252 -6.52 -8.30 -5.34
C LEU A 252 -6.95 -7.50 -6.60
N GLY A 253 -6.03 -7.30 -7.54
CA GLY A 253 -6.20 -6.41 -8.68
C GLY A 253 -5.84 -4.97 -8.33
N ILE A 254 -5.29 -4.25 -9.30
CA ILE A 254 -4.93 -2.82 -9.17
C ILE A 254 -5.69 -2.04 -10.24
N GLY A 255 -6.41 -1.00 -9.81
CA GLY A 255 -7.06 -0.06 -10.71
C GLY A 255 -6.31 1.26 -10.76
N LEU A 256 -6.08 1.77 -11.95
CA LEU A 256 -5.52 3.10 -12.17
C LEU A 256 -6.61 4.02 -12.67
N VAL A 257 -6.74 5.20 -12.07
CA VAL A 257 -7.70 6.21 -12.53
C VAL A 257 -7.00 7.56 -12.69
N ARG A 258 -7.32 8.23 -13.81
CA ARG A 258 -6.97 9.64 -14.07
C ARG A 258 -8.23 10.47 -13.96
N PRO A 259 -8.48 11.09 -12.80
CA PRO A 259 -9.67 11.93 -12.64
C PRO A 259 -9.66 13.03 -13.69
N ALA A 260 -10.76 13.14 -14.46
CA ALA A 260 -10.93 14.27 -15.37
C ALA A 260 -10.73 15.57 -14.57
N GLY A 261 -9.88 16.45 -15.05
CA GLY A 261 -9.55 17.68 -14.35
C GLY A 261 -10.84 18.41 -13.95
N ARG A 262 -11.02 18.64 -12.66
CA ARG A 262 -12.09 19.52 -12.20
C ARG A 262 -11.87 20.88 -12.87
N ALA A 263 -12.79 21.33 -13.71
CA ALA A 263 -12.80 22.72 -14.12
C ALA A 263 -12.65 23.60 -12.86
N PRO A 264 -11.80 24.65 -12.89
CA PRO A 264 -11.69 25.55 -11.76
C PRO A 264 -13.11 25.99 -11.38
N ALA A 265 -13.46 25.86 -10.11
CA ALA A 265 -14.71 26.40 -9.62
C ALA A 265 -14.75 27.86 -10.04
N ALA A 266 -15.77 28.23 -10.81
CA ALA A 266 -15.98 29.62 -11.19
C ALA A 266 -16.00 30.45 -9.90
N ALA A 267 -15.11 31.47 -9.84
CA ALA A 267 -14.98 32.40 -8.74
C ALA A 267 -16.22 33.27 -8.59
#